data_d74fd0c5b24476771c6fe65ed546136c
#
_entry.id   d74fd0c5b24476771c6fe65ed546136c
#
_cell.length_a   1.000
_cell.length_b   1.000
_cell.length_c   1.000
_cell.angle_alpha   90.00
_cell.angle_beta   90.00
_cell.angle_gamma   90.00
#
_symmetry.space_group_name_H-M   'P 1'
#
loop_
_entity.id
_entity.type
_entity.pdbx_description
1 polymer ?
#
loop_
_entity_poly.entity_id
_entity_poly.type
_entity_poly.pdbx_seq_one_letter_code
_entity_poly.pdbx_strand_id
1 'polypeptide(L)'
;MIVKNSPITEGLEAFDIVNLLSCQSKHKYVLVDIETTGFTPKNSQLYMIGCIYFSENSWIQTQWLAETFDEEWKILQEFLTHFQGNFHFITYNGDRFDLPYLTDKKSQCQCIKALP
;
A
#
# COMPACT_ATOMS: atom_id res chain seq x y z
N MET A 1 -5.95 -14.88 -1.39
CA MET A 1 -5.02 -13.73 -1.21
C MET A 1 -3.59 -14.23 -1.16
N ILE A 2 -2.74 -13.59 -1.92
CA ILE A 2 -1.31 -13.90 -1.92
C ILE A 2 -0.58 -12.74 -1.26
N VAL A 3 0.32 -13.05 -0.32
CA VAL A 3 1.16 -12.05 0.34
C VAL A 3 2.63 -12.42 0.07
N LYS A 4 3.38 -11.45 -0.46
CA LYS A 4 4.80 -11.63 -0.75
C LYS A 4 5.61 -10.59 0.02
N ASN A 5 6.60 -11.06 0.77
CA ASN A 5 7.54 -10.22 1.50
C ASN A 5 8.95 -10.55 1.06
N SER A 6 9.75 -9.54 0.77
CA SER A 6 11.15 -9.76 0.42
C SER A 6 11.99 -8.55 0.81
N PRO A 7 13.23 -8.77 1.28
CA PRO A 7 14.16 -7.66 1.48
C PRO A 7 14.61 -7.09 0.14
N ILE A 8 14.82 -5.79 0.11
CA ILE A 8 15.32 -5.11 -1.08
C ILE A 8 16.82 -4.95 -0.92
N THR A 9 17.58 -5.58 -1.81
CA THR A 9 19.04 -5.56 -1.77
C THR A 9 19.65 -4.73 -2.89
N GLU A 10 18.86 -4.38 -3.92
CA GLU A 10 19.32 -3.66 -5.09
C GLU A 10 18.26 -2.67 -5.58
N GLY A 11 18.71 -1.67 -6.32
CA GLY A 11 17.81 -0.76 -7.03
C GLY A 11 17.19 0.36 -6.22
N LEU A 12 17.53 0.49 -4.94
CA LEU A 12 16.98 1.55 -4.10
C LEU A 12 17.39 2.94 -4.60
N GLU A 13 18.59 3.10 -5.13
CA GLU A 13 19.02 4.37 -5.67
C GLU A 13 18.23 4.80 -6.91
N ALA A 14 17.59 3.87 -7.60
CA ALA A 14 16.76 4.18 -8.76
C ALA A 14 15.45 4.90 -8.40
N PHE A 15 15.06 4.87 -7.13
CA PHE A 15 13.82 5.48 -6.65
C PHE A 15 14.02 6.89 -6.08
N ASP A 16 15.23 7.45 -6.16
CA ASP A 16 15.55 8.78 -5.64
C ASP A 16 15.16 8.94 -4.15
N ILE A 17 15.37 7.89 -3.37
CA ILE A 17 15.04 7.89 -1.94
C ILE A 17 16.29 8.02 -1.06
N VAL A 18 17.38 8.51 -1.63
CA VAL A 18 18.65 8.67 -0.90
C VAL A 18 18.44 9.48 0.39
N ASN A 19 17.60 10.51 0.32
CA ASN A 19 17.30 11.33 1.50
C ASN A 19 16.55 10.54 2.56
N LEU A 20 15.70 9.59 2.16
CA LEU A 20 14.99 8.73 3.10
C LEU A 20 15.93 7.70 3.72
N LEU A 21 16.91 7.20 2.95
CA LEU A 21 17.87 6.23 3.44
C LEU A 21 18.72 6.79 4.59
N SER A 22 19.04 8.07 4.53
CA SER A 22 19.82 8.75 5.56
C SER A 22 18.99 9.41 6.65
N CYS A 23 17.65 9.40 6.51
CA CYS A 23 16.75 10.04 7.46
C CYS A 23 16.61 9.20 8.72
N GLN A 24 16.65 9.84 9.90
CA GLN A 24 16.44 9.13 11.17
C GLN A 24 15.01 8.61 11.32
N SER A 25 14.06 9.22 10.62
CA SER A 25 12.65 8.83 10.65
C SER A 25 12.25 7.90 9.50
N LYS A 26 13.21 7.26 8.83
CA LYS A 26 12.94 6.46 7.64
C LYS A 26 11.94 5.34 7.89
N HIS A 27 11.86 4.82 9.11
CA HIS A 27 10.90 3.79 9.48
C HIS A 27 9.43 4.26 9.47
N LYS A 28 9.20 5.58 9.34
CA LYS A 28 7.85 6.16 9.26
C LYS A 28 7.38 6.40 7.84
N TYR A 29 8.24 6.20 6.84
CA TYR A 29 7.90 6.44 5.44
C TYR A 29 7.58 5.12 4.75
N VAL A 30 6.48 5.12 4.01
CA VAL A 30 6.01 3.95 3.27
C VAL A 30 5.77 4.38 1.83
N LEU A 31 6.47 3.74 0.89
CA LEU A 31 6.21 3.94 -0.53
C LEU A 31 5.13 2.96 -0.94
N VAL A 32 4.07 3.46 -1.58
CA VAL A 32 2.90 2.66 -1.93
C VAL A 32 2.62 2.75 -3.41
N ASP A 33 2.29 1.61 -4.00
CA ASP A 33 1.80 1.50 -5.36
C ASP A 33 0.61 0.55 -5.38
N ILE A 34 -0.39 0.85 -6.19
CA ILE A 34 -1.58 0.01 -6.30
C ILE A 34 -1.83 -0.36 -7.76
N GLU A 35 -2.52 -1.50 -7.96
CA GLU A 35 -3.01 -1.92 -9.25
C GLU A 35 -4.52 -2.14 -9.17
N THR A 36 -5.23 -1.57 -10.13
CA THR A 36 -6.68 -1.57 -10.16
C THR A 36 -7.17 -1.92 -11.55
N THR A 37 -8.45 -2.33 -11.65
CA THR A 37 -9.06 -2.64 -12.93
C THR A 37 -9.57 -1.40 -13.67
N GLY A 38 -9.58 -0.23 -13.01
CA GLY A 38 -10.04 1.02 -13.60
C GLY A 38 -9.71 2.21 -12.71
N PHE A 39 -10.17 3.39 -13.10
CA PHE A 39 -9.80 4.64 -12.43
C PHE A 39 -10.77 5.07 -11.33
N THR A 40 -12.00 4.56 -11.35
CA THR A 40 -13.04 4.97 -10.41
C THR A 40 -13.23 3.89 -9.36
N PRO A 41 -13.00 4.17 -8.06
CA PRO A 41 -13.11 3.14 -7.01
C PRO A 41 -14.45 2.44 -6.98
N LYS A 42 -15.54 3.17 -7.23
CA LYS A 42 -16.89 2.62 -7.20
C LYS A 42 -17.12 1.57 -8.29
N ASN A 43 -16.48 1.72 -9.47
CA ASN A 43 -16.72 0.89 -10.65
C ASN A 43 -15.52 0.02 -11.03
N SER A 44 -14.57 -0.13 -10.15
CA SER A 44 -13.36 -0.90 -10.41
C SER A 44 -12.97 -1.69 -9.18
N GLN A 45 -12.00 -2.57 -9.36
CA GLN A 45 -11.49 -3.40 -8.27
C GLN A 45 -10.01 -3.08 -8.01
N LEU A 46 -9.68 -2.95 -6.74
CA LEU A 46 -8.31 -2.93 -6.25
C LEU A 46 -7.84 -4.38 -6.12
N TYR A 47 -6.84 -4.79 -6.88
CA TYR A 47 -6.39 -6.18 -6.83
C TYR A 47 -4.95 -6.34 -6.34
N MET A 48 -4.18 -5.27 -6.22
CA MET A 48 -2.83 -5.34 -5.66
C MET A 48 -2.49 -4.07 -4.91
N ILE A 49 -1.89 -4.23 -3.72
CA ILE A 49 -1.23 -3.15 -2.99
C ILE A 49 0.21 -3.57 -2.79
N GLY A 50 1.15 -2.76 -3.27
CA GLY A 50 2.57 -2.93 -3.03
C GLY A 50 3.09 -1.81 -2.17
N CYS A 51 4.05 -2.12 -1.31
CA CYS A 51 4.68 -1.12 -0.48
C CYS A 51 6.15 -1.44 -0.23
N ILE A 52 6.92 -0.40 0.03
CA ILE A 52 8.33 -0.49 0.42
C ILE A 52 8.47 0.30 1.71
N TYR A 53 9.04 -0.32 2.73
CA TYR A 53 9.20 0.29 4.05
C TYR A 53 10.46 -0.24 4.73
N PHE A 54 10.92 0.50 5.73
CA PHE A 54 12.11 0.13 6.50
C PHE A 54 11.71 -0.53 7.82
N SER A 55 12.21 -1.75 8.04
CA SER A 55 11.95 -2.50 9.26
C SER A 55 13.13 -3.41 9.55
N GLU A 56 13.47 -3.55 10.83
CA GLU A 56 14.54 -4.46 11.28
C GLU A 56 15.85 -4.26 10.51
N ASN A 57 16.22 -2.99 10.34
CA ASN A 57 17.47 -2.58 9.69
C ASN A 57 17.55 -2.92 8.20
N SER A 58 16.43 -3.12 7.53
CA SER A 58 16.42 -3.31 6.08
C SER A 58 15.17 -2.74 5.44
N TRP A 59 15.28 -2.42 4.16
CA TRP A 59 14.11 -2.05 3.35
C TRP A 59 13.43 -3.32 2.88
N ILE A 60 12.11 -3.37 3.05
CA ILE A 60 11.30 -4.54 2.75
C ILE A 60 10.23 -4.14 1.75
N GLN A 61 10.01 -4.99 0.76
CA GLN A 61 8.88 -4.89 -0.14
C GLN A 61 7.83 -5.91 0.26
N THR A 62 6.59 -5.46 0.42
CA THR A 62 5.45 -6.33 0.68
C THR A 62 4.40 -6.08 -0.39
N GLN A 63 3.83 -7.16 -0.92
CA GLN A 63 2.75 -7.08 -1.89
C GLN A 63 1.60 -7.94 -1.41
N TRP A 64 0.40 -7.38 -1.45
CA TRP A 64 -0.86 -8.10 -1.19
C TRP A 64 -1.62 -8.18 -2.50
N LEU A 65 -1.94 -9.38 -2.92
CA LEU A 65 -2.62 -9.66 -4.18
C LEU A 65 -3.96 -10.33 -3.91
N ALA A 66 -5.03 -9.74 -4.43
CA ALA A 66 -6.36 -10.33 -4.38
C ALA A 66 -6.54 -11.25 -5.58
N GLU A 67 -6.90 -12.51 -5.33
CA GLU A 67 -7.14 -13.50 -6.37
C GLU A 67 -8.60 -13.50 -6.84
N THR A 68 -9.51 -12.98 -6.01
CA THR A 68 -10.93 -12.89 -6.29
C THR A 68 -11.48 -11.52 -5.91
N PHE A 69 -12.69 -11.20 -6.40
CA PHE A 69 -13.35 -9.94 -6.03
C PHE A 69 -13.58 -9.81 -4.53
N ASP A 70 -13.87 -10.93 -3.88
CA ASP A 70 -14.15 -10.92 -2.44
C ASP A 70 -12.94 -10.57 -1.60
N GLU A 71 -11.74 -10.66 -2.16
CA GLU A 71 -10.52 -10.42 -1.42
C GLU A 71 -10.04 -8.96 -1.45
N GLU A 72 -10.74 -8.09 -2.17
CA GLU A 72 -10.38 -6.67 -2.23
C GLU A 72 -10.30 -6.04 -0.83
N TRP A 73 -11.33 -6.27 -0.01
CA TRP A 73 -11.33 -5.72 1.34
C TRP A 73 -10.29 -6.39 2.24
N LYS A 74 -9.93 -7.65 1.94
CA LYS A 74 -8.90 -8.36 2.72
C LYS A 74 -7.53 -7.74 2.52
N ILE A 75 -7.15 -7.47 1.27
CA ILE A 75 -5.84 -6.86 1.01
C ILE A 75 -5.78 -5.45 1.57
N LEU A 76 -6.85 -4.69 1.47
CA LEU A 76 -6.92 -3.36 2.04
C LEU A 76 -6.81 -3.40 3.56
N GLN A 77 -7.52 -4.32 4.21
CA GLN A 77 -7.47 -4.48 5.65
C GLN A 77 -6.07 -4.87 6.14
N GLU A 78 -5.42 -5.81 5.45
CA GLU A 78 -4.05 -6.22 5.77
C GLU A 78 -3.09 -5.04 5.68
N PHE A 79 -3.19 -4.26 4.62
CA PHE A 79 -2.37 -3.07 4.45
C PHE A 79 -2.59 -2.06 5.57
N LEU A 80 -3.85 -1.75 5.89
CA LEU A 80 -4.19 -0.77 6.93
C LEU A 80 -3.76 -1.25 8.32
N THR A 81 -3.89 -2.55 8.59
CA THR A 81 -3.47 -3.14 9.86
C THR A 81 -1.94 -3.09 10.00
N HIS A 82 -1.24 -3.34 8.90
CA HIS A 82 0.23 -3.37 8.89
C HIS A 82 0.82 -1.98 9.19
N PHE A 83 0.14 -0.92 8.75
CA PHE A 83 0.63 0.45 8.88
C PHE A 83 -0.28 1.30 9.77
N GLN A 84 -0.60 0.81 10.96
CA GLN A 84 -1.31 1.60 11.95
C GLN A 84 -0.38 2.62 12.61
N GLY A 85 -0.91 3.82 12.88
CA GLY A 85 -0.16 4.87 13.54
C GLY A 85 0.27 5.98 12.58
N ASN A 86 1.34 6.67 12.93
CA ASN A 86 1.79 7.85 12.22
C ASN A 86 2.78 7.49 11.11
N PHE A 87 2.26 7.02 9.98
CA PHE A 87 3.07 6.77 8.80
C PHE A 87 2.83 7.83 7.74
N HIS A 88 3.89 8.14 6.98
CA HIS A 88 3.84 9.04 5.83
C HIS A 88 3.88 8.19 4.57
N PHE A 89 2.79 8.22 3.79
CA PHE A 89 2.71 7.44 2.56
C PHE A 89 3.19 8.27 1.38
N ILE A 90 4.09 7.69 0.57
CA ILE A 90 4.66 8.33 -0.60
C ILE A 90 4.27 7.49 -1.81
N THR A 91 3.71 8.14 -2.84
CA THR A 91 3.32 7.46 -4.07
C THR A 91 3.76 8.30 -5.27
N TYR A 92 3.85 7.66 -6.43
CA TYR A 92 4.21 8.37 -7.66
C TYR A 92 3.11 9.34 -8.11
N ASN A 93 1.87 8.88 -8.12
CA ASN A 93 0.68 9.70 -8.43
C ASN A 93 -0.28 9.78 -7.24
N GLY A 94 0.26 9.75 -6.03
CA GLY A 94 -0.50 9.56 -4.81
C GLY A 94 -1.58 10.58 -4.56
N ASP A 95 -1.30 11.85 -4.86
CA ASP A 95 -2.26 12.94 -4.62
C ASP A 95 -3.43 12.89 -5.60
N ARG A 96 -3.24 12.28 -6.77
CA ARG A 96 -4.24 12.29 -7.84
C ARG A 96 -4.97 10.96 -7.98
N PHE A 97 -4.34 9.85 -7.62
CA PHE A 97 -4.93 8.53 -7.83
C PHE A 97 -4.82 7.62 -6.62
N ASP A 98 -3.60 7.21 -6.23
CA ASP A 98 -3.41 6.12 -5.27
C ASP A 98 -4.05 6.41 -3.90
N LEU A 99 -3.75 7.56 -3.31
CA LEU A 99 -4.27 7.90 -1.98
C LEU A 99 -5.77 8.19 -2.00
N PRO A 100 -6.31 9.00 -2.93
CA PRO A 100 -7.76 9.15 -3.02
C PRO A 100 -8.49 7.83 -3.29
N TYR A 101 -7.94 6.98 -4.16
CA TYR A 101 -8.52 5.68 -4.47
C TYR A 101 -8.60 4.81 -3.21
N LEU A 102 -7.50 4.70 -2.47
CA LEU A 102 -7.45 3.90 -1.24
C LEU A 102 -8.41 4.44 -0.18
N THR A 103 -8.51 5.76 -0.06
CA THR A 103 -9.42 6.39 0.90
C THR A 103 -10.88 6.06 0.58
N ASP A 104 -11.27 6.13 -0.69
CA ASP A 104 -12.62 5.79 -1.12
C ASP A 104 -12.91 4.31 -0.94
N LYS A 105 -11.95 3.43 -1.26
CA LYS A 105 -12.11 1.99 -1.04
C LYS A 105 -12.25 1.66 0.43
N LYS A 106 -11.51 2.31 1.30
CA LYS A 106 -11.64 2.12 2.74
C LYS A 106 -13.05 2.41 3.21
N SER A 107 -13.64 3.51 2.73
CA SER A 107 -15.02 3.88 3.07
C SER A 107 -16.01 2.83 2.57
N GLN A 108 -15.85 2.35 1.33
CA GLN A 108 -16.71 1.32 0.76
C GLN A 108 -16.63 0.02 1.55
N CYS A 109 -15.43 -0.42 1.90
CA CYS A 109 -15.21 -1.65 2.66
C CYS A 109 -15.79 -1.54 4.08
N GLN A 110 -15.66 -0.38 4.72
CA GLN A 110 -16.25 -0.16 6.04
C GLN A 110 -17.77 -0.21 5.99
N CYS A 111 -18.38 0.35 4.95
CA CYS A 111 -19.82 0.28 4.76
C CYS A 111 -20.30 -1.16 4.58
N ILE A 112 -19.58 -1.96 3.80
CA ILE A 112 -19.90 -3.37 3.59
C ILE A 112 -19.83 -4.13 4.92
N LYS A 113 -18.81 -3.86 5.73
CA LYS A 113 -18.65 -4.53 7.03
C LYS A 113 -19.72 -4.13 8.05
N ALA A 114 -20.26 -2.93 7.93
CA ALA A 114 -21.29 -2.45 8.83
C ALA A 114 -22.67 -3.10 8.56
N LEU A 115 -22.83 -3.74 7.41
CA LEU A 115 -24.04 -4.46 7.07
C LEU A 115 -24.02 -5.84 7.76
N PRO A 116 -25.11 -6.21 8.43
CA PRO A 116 -25.18 -7.52 9.10
C PRO A 116 -25.20 -8.69 8.11
#